data_5f2591391626cee83235ae45f24179ec
#
_entry.id   5f2591391626cee83235ae45f24179ec
#
_cell.length_a   1.000
_cell.length_b   1.000
_cell.length_c   1.000
_cell.angle_alpha   90.00
_cell.angle_beta   90.00
_cell.angle_gamma   90.00
#
_symmetry.space_group_name_H-M   'P 1'
#
loop_
_entity.id
_entity.type
_entity.pdbx_description
1 polymer ?
#
loop_
_entity_poly.entity_id
_entity_poly.type
_entity_poly.pdbx_seq_one_letter_code
_entity_poly.pdbx_strand_id
1 'polypeptide(L)'
;HLPKSSIAQDPYKNPEDSKILDAESMTIHQFENINNVIPNRSLLIFNNSQVIDVRVKTIKKHTHGKVEIFILKIVDEYSADCLLKFNGKKKIGEEIELENFSVNIIKNVNDGFRIKFSLPLEQIINNYGSTPLPPYIDDMDYKYEHYKTFFSKNGFSVAASTAALHFTPNLFQQLEKKDINIRYLNLDIGLGTFKPISTEYVEDYDIHSEDYEINEATYHEIIAKKKIGYNIVCVGTTTLRTLEHVNITSTFKGQTNLFITKGFKFNVADYLITNFHAPKSSL
;
A
#
# COMPACT_ATOMS: atom_id res chain seq x y z
N HIS A 1 20.16 -4.67 -13.36
CA HIS A 1 20.25 -3.30 -12.81
C HIS A 1 19.21 -2.43 -13.53
N LEU A 2 18.27 -1.84 -12.81
CA LEU A 2 17.27 -0.94 -13.38
C LEU A 2 17.85 0.48 -13.41
N PRO A 3 17.98 1.14 -14.59
CA PRO A 3 18.42 2.53 -14.66
C PRO A 3 17.40 3.46 -14.00
N LYS A 4 17.88 4.50 -13.30
CA LYS A 4 16.98 5.50 -12.69
C LYS A 4 16.05 6.17 -13.71
N SER A 5 16.54 6.38 -14.95
CA SER A 5 15.75 6.93 -16.06
C SER A 5 14.57 6.06 -16.51
N SER A 6 14.53 4.79 -16.09
CA SER A 6 13.41 3.89 -16.37
C SER A 6 12.28 4.01 -15.34
N ILE A 7 12.46 4.82 -14.29
CA ILE A 7 11.43 5.07 -13.27
C ILE A 7 10.79 6.41 -13.58
N ALA A 8 9.53 6.38 -14.01
CA ALA A 8 8.76 7.60 -14.24
C ALA A 8 8.64 8.40 -12.95
N GLN A 9 8.98 9.68 -13.00
CA GLN A 9 8.93 10.58 -11.86
C GLN A 9 7.59 11.31 -11.75
N ASP A 10 6.94 11.54 -12.88
CA ASP A 10 5.67 12.26 -12.95
C ASP A 10 4.53 11.32 -13.33
N PRO A 11 3.38 11.41 -12.66
CA PRO A 11 2.19 10.66 -13.04
C PRO A 11 1.64 11.20 -14.37
N TYR A 12 0.94 10.35 -15.13
CA TYR A 12 0.14 10.84 -16.24
C TYR A 12 -0.94 11.80 -15.74
N LYS A 13 -1.26 12.83 -16.53
CA LYS A 13 -2.36 13.75 -16.22
C LYS A 13 -3.69 13.01 -16.09
N ASN A 14 -3.94 12.05 -16.98
CA ASN A 14 -5.03 11.10 -16.86
C ASN A 14 -4.42 9.71 -16.58
N PRO A 15 -4.73 9.05 -15.46
CA PRO A 15 -4.18 7.73 -15.12
C PRO A 15 -4.43 6.64 -16.18
N GLU A 16 -5.51 6.77 -16.96
CA GLU A 16 -5.88 5.86 -18.04
C GLU A 16 -4.93 5.93 -19.25
N ASP A 17 -4.15 7.02 -19.40
CA ASP A 17 -3.18 7.17 -20.50
C ASP A 17 -1.94 6.27 -20.32
N SER A 18 -1.84 5.57 -19.20
CA SER A 18 -0.79 4.59 -18.94
C SER A 18 -0.91 3.37 -19.85
N LYS A 19 0.16 2.57 -19.92
CA LYS A 19 0.21 1.35 -20.71
C LYS A 19 0.10 0.12 -19.82
N ILE A 20 -0.51 -0.94 -20.35
CA ILE A 20 -0.53 -2.26 -19.75
C ILE A 20 0.06 -3.28 -20.72
N LEU A 21 0.94 -4.15 -20.21
CA LEU A 21 1.45 -5.30 -20.95
C LEU A 21 0.60 -6.52 -20.61
N ASP A 22 -0.02 -7.10 -21.61
CA ASP A 22 -0.56 -8.45 -21.50
C ASP A 22 0.61 -9.44 -21.62
N ALA A 23 0.93 -10.10 -20.52
CA ALA A 23 2.08 -11.00 -20.43
C ALA A 23 1.87 -12.33 -21.15
N GLU A 24 0.63 -12.73 -21.44
CA GLU A 24 0.32 -13.94 -22.19
C GLU A 24 0.55 -13.74 -23.70
N SER A 25 -0.03 -12.67 -24.25
CA SER A 25 0.11 -12.35 -25.68
C SER A 25 1.36 -11.52 -26.00
N MET A 26 2.07 -11.00 -24.99
CA MET A 26 3.17 -10.05 -25.12
C MET A 26 2.78 -8.77 -25.87
N THR A 27 1.52 -8.35 -25.75
CA THR A 27 0.97 -7.18 -26.42
C THR A 27 0.82 -6.01 -25.45
N ILE A 28 1.18 -4.81 -25.91
CA ILE A 28 1.01 -3.59 -25.12
C ILE A 28 -0.30 -2.91 -25.53
N HIS A 29 -1.14 -2.60 -24.54
CA HIS A 29 -2.40 -1.87 -24.71
C HIS A 29 -2.35 -0.53 -23.96
N GLN A 30 -3.21 0.42 -24.34
CA GLN A 30 -3.51 1.57 -23.50
C GLN A 30 -4.40 1.12 -22.34
N PHE A 31 -4.16 1.65 -21.15
CA PHE A 31 -4.91 1.21 -19.95
C PHE A 31 -6.41 1.55 -20.03
N GLU A 32 -6.78 2.62 -20.73
CA GLU A 32 -8.18 2.96 -21.04
C GLU A 32 -8.97 1.80 -21.68
N ASN A 33 -8.25 0.89 -22.37
CA ASN A 33 -8.82 -0.28 -23.05
C ASN A 33 -8.74 -1.57 -22.22
N ILE A 34 -8.47 -1.48 -20.92
CA ILE A 34 -8.31 -2.63 -20.00
C ILE A 34 -9.52 -3.56 -20.03
N ASN A 35 -10.72 -3.01 -20.28
CA ASN A 35 -11.96 -3.75 -20.42
C ASN A 35 -11.98 -4.72 -21.61
N ASN A 36 -11.04 -4.61 -22.56
CA ASN A 36 -10.86 -5.54 -23.68
C ASN A 36 -9.77 -6.57 -23.41
N VAL A 37 -8.91 -6.31 -22.42
CA VAL A 37 -7.83 -7.22 -21.97
C VAL A 37 -8.34 -8.18 -20.90
N ILE A 38 -9.19 -7.68 -20.01
CA ILE A 38 -9.81 -8.50 -18.96
C ILE A 38 -10.73 -9.55 -19.58
N PRO A 39 -10.60 -10.84 -19.22
CA PRO A 39 -11.49 -11.87 -19.71
C PRO A 39 -12.96 -11.60 -19.39
N ASN A 40 -13.86 -12.05 -20.25
CA ASN A 40 -15.28 -12.00 -19.95
C ASN A 40 -15.62 -12.81 -18.69
N ARG A 41 -16.74 -12.48 -18.04
CA ARG A 41 -17.15 -13.12 -16.77
C ARG A 41 -16.04 -13.03 -15.72
N SER A 42 -15.53 -11.83 -15.48
CA SER A 42 -14.52 -11.57 -14.49
C SER A 42 -15.09 -10.90 -13.25
N LEU A 43 -14.47 -11.19 -12.12
CA LEU A 43 -14.67 -10.51 -10.85
C LEU A 43 -13.34 -9.86 -10.44
N LEU A 44 -13.29 -8.54 -10.47
CA LEU A 44 -12.12 -7.77 -10.08
C LEU A 44 -12.13 -7.51 -8.59
N ILE A 45 -11.02 -7.81 -7.93
CA ILE A 45 -10.85 -7.58 -6.50
C ILE A 45 -9.80 -6.51 -6.28
N PHE A 46 -10.15 -5.49 -5.50
CA PHE A 46 -9.29 -4.36 -5.16
C PHE A 46 -8.99 -4.30 -3.67
N ASN A 47 -7.81 -3.78 -3.33
CA ASN A 47 -7.52 -3.32 -1.98
C ASN A 47 -8.02 -1.88 -1.82
N ASN A 48 -8.96 -1.64 -0.90
CA ASN A 48 -9.55 -0.34 -0.64
C ASN A 48 -8.98 0.34 0.62
N SER A 49 -7.85 -0.12 1.14
CA SER A 49 -7.18 0.53 2.26
C SER A 49 -6.78 1.97 1.89
N GLN A 50 -7.04 2.89 2.82
CA GLN A 50 -6.75 4.31 2.63
C GLN A 50 -5.29 4.61 2.96
N VAL A 51 -4.63 5.36 2.08
CA VAL A 51 -3.31 5.92 2.36
C VAL A 51 -3.47 7.11 3.28
N ILE A 52 -2.79 7.06 4.44
CA ILE A 52 -2.83 8.11 5.45
C ILE A 52 -1.58 9.00 5.32
N ASP A 53 -1.74 10.28 5.61
CA ASP A 53 -0.68 11.29 5.54
C ASP A 53 0.24 11.21 6.77
N VAL A 54 0.92 10.08 6.92
CA VAL A 54 1.67 9.69 8.13
C VAL A 54 3.10 10.23 8.19
N ARG A 55 3.55 10.95 7.17
CA ARG A 55 4.89 11.54 7.11
C ARG A 55 4.85 13.00 7.54
N VAL A 56 5.39 13.30 8.71
CA VAL A 56 5.47 14.64 9.26
C VAL A 56 6.89 15.18 9.12
N LYS A 57 7.06 16.26 8.35
CA LYS A 57 8.31 16.99 8.22
C LYS A 57 8.22 18.28 9.00
N THR A 58 9.16 18.52 9.90
CA THR A 58 9.18 19.68 10.78
C THR A 58 10.62 20.05 11.14
N ILE A 59 10.79 21.06 11.99
CA ILE A 59 12.08 21.49 12.53
C ILE A 59 12.05 21.55 14.07
N LYS A 60 13.21 21.41 14.68
CA LYS A 60 13.38 21.65 16.12
C LYS A 60 13.22 23.15 16.38
N LYS A 61 12.46 23.50 17.41
CA LYS A 61 12.13 24.89 17.78
C LYS A 61 13.36 25.79 18.01
N HIS A 62 14.37 25.26 18.67
CA HIS A 62 15.53 26.06 19.09
C HIS A 62 16.72 25.99 18.13
N THR A 63 16.94 24.84 17.50
CA THR A 63 18.13 24.61 16.65
C THR A 63 17.83 24.64 15.16
N HIS A 64 16.52 24.76 14.78
CA HIS A 64 16.03 24.66 13.41
C HIS A 64 16.49 23.42 12.64
N GLY A 65 16.98 22.40 13.38
CA GLY A 65 17.37 21.12 12.78
C GLY A 65 16.16 20.38 12.22
N LYS A 66 16.28 19.87 11.02
CA LYS A 66 15.21 19.09 10.35
C LYS A 66 14.86 17.85 11.15
N VAL A 67 13.57 17.58 11.28
CA VAL A 67 13.00 16.39 11.92
C VAL A 67 11.98 15.78 10.97
N GLU A 68 12.06 14.48 10.79
CA GLU A 68 11.08 13.70 10.06
C GLU A 68 10.54 12.61 10.99
N ILE A 69 9.21 12.58 11.15
CA ILE A 69 8.48 11.58 11.92
C ILE A 69 7.64 10.81 10.93
N PHE A 70 7.74 9.50 10.94
CA PHE A 70 6.92 8.62 10.13
C PHE A 70 6.09 7.74 11.06
N ILE A 71 4.78 7.94 11.09
CA ILE A 71 3.85 7.20 11.95
C ILE A 71 3.62 5.82 11.32
N LEU A 72 3.96 4.76 12.07
CA LEU A 72 3.83 3.36 11.64
C LEU A 72 2.54 2.72 12.13
N LYS A 73 2.16 3.08 13.36
CA LYS A 73 0.98 2.51 14.02
C LYS A 73 0.47 3.46 15.08
N ILE A 74 -0.79 3.80 15.03
CA ILE A 74 -1.47 4.54 16.09
C ILE A 74 -1.72 3.58 17.26
N VAL A 75 -1.36 4.01 18.47
CA VAL A 75 -1.53 3.24 19.70
C VAL A 75 -2.70 3.77 20.51
N ASP A 76 -2.78 5.09 20.64
CA ASP A 76 -3.87 5.80 21.26
C ASP A 76 -3.97 7.22 20.66
N GLU A 77 -4.85 8.07 21.21
CA GLU A 77 -5.10 9.43 20.72
C GLU A 77 -3.83 10.30 20.62
N TYR A 78 -2.85 10.07 21.50
CA TYR A 78 -1.64 10.89 21.62
C TYR A 78 -0.35 10.11 21.37
N SER A 79 -0.41 8.78 21.16
CA SER A 79 0.78 7.94 21.07
C SER A 79 0.79 7.09 19.82
N ALA A 80 1.95 7.03 19.17
CA ALA A 80 2.18 6.19 18.01
C ALA A 80 3.56 5.52 18.04
N ASP A 81 3.68 4.40 17.35
CA ASP A 81 4.96 3.82 16.98
C ASP A 81 5.43 4.50 15.70
N CYS A 82 6.65 5.04 15.71
CA CYS A 82 7.14 5.91 14.64
C CYS A 82 8.60 5.61 14.31
N LEU A 83 8.96 5.80 13.03
CA LEU A 83 10.34 6.11 12.69
C LEU A 83 10.61 7.58 12.98
N LEU A 84 11.78 7.87 13.54
CA LEU A 84 12.19 9.22 13.87
C LEU A 84 13.57 9.51 13.28
N LYS A 85 13.66 10.53 12.43
CA LYS A 85 14.90 10.92 11.76
C LYS A 85 15.23 12.37 12.05
N PHE A 86 16.36 12.58 12.72
CA PHE A 86 16.99 13.89 12.93
C PHE A 86 18.47 13.71 13.30
N ASN A 87 19.25 14.77 13.20
CA ASN A 87 20.64 14.77 13.64
C ASN A 87 20.72 14.83 15.16
N GLY A 88 21.34 13.82 15.76
CA GLY A 88 21.52 13.68 17.20
C GLY A 88 21.12 12.32 17.74
N LYS A 89 21.46 12.07 19.00
CA LYS A 89 21.08 10.86 19.70
C LYS A 89 19.60 10.93 20.09
N LYS A 90 18.92 9.80 19.98
CA LYS A 90 17.52 9.62 20.40
C LYS A 90 17.55 8.93 21.76
N LYS A 91 17.06 9.61 22.80
CA LYS A 91 17.07 9.09 24.17
C LYS A 91 15.65 8.89 24.68
N ILE A 92 15.40 7.74 25.32
CA ILE A 92 14.14 7.49 26.01
C ILE A 92 13.94 8.52 27.12
N GLY A 93 12.73 9.05 27.24
CA GLY A 93 12.38 10.13 28.18
C GLY A 93 12.74 11.54 27.67
N GLU A 94 13.41 11.64 26.50
CA GLU A 94 13.73 12.96 25.92
C GLU A 94 12.49 13.59 25.30
N GLU A 95 12.22 14.82 25.70
CA GLU A 95 11.25 15.67 25.03
C GLU A 95 11.94 16.48 23.93
N ILE A 96 11.37 16.47 22.75
CA ILE A 96 11.85 17.21 21.59
C ILE A 96 10.80 18.27 21.24
N GLU A 97 11.13 19.52 21.51
CA GLU A 97 10.32 20.65 21.10
C GLU A 97 10.47 20.90 19.60
N LEU A 98 9.36 20.83 18.89
CA LEU A 98 9.25 21.11 17.47
C LEU A 98 8.57 22.48 17.29
N GLU A 99 8.52 22.97 16.06
CA GLU A 99 8.00 24.30 15.76
C GLU A 99 6.55 24.50 16.27
N ASN A 100 5.69 23.52 16.11
CA ASN A 100 4.25 23.64 16.39
C ASN A 100 3.74 22.69 17.48
N PHE A 101 4.52 21.72 17.92
CA PHE A 101 4.17 20.74 18.96
C PHE A 101 5.45 20.15 19.57
N SER A 102 5.30 19.34 20.61
CA SER A 102 6.42 18.55 21.14
C SER A 102 6.15 17.05 21.07
N VAL A 103 7.21 16.27 21.13
CA VAL A 103 7.15 14.81 21.19
C VAL A 103 8.05 14.28 22.28
N ASN A 104 7.63 13.22 22.97
CA ASN A 104 8.42 12.52 23.97
C ASN A 104 8.69 11.07 23.54
N ILE A 105 9.93 10.64 23.56
CA ILE A 105 10.34 9.28 23.24
C ILE A 105 10.09 8.38 24.45
N ILE A 106 9.06 7.51 24.37
CA ILE A 106 8.64 6.69 25.50
C ILE A 106 9.47 5.41 25.63
N LYS A 107 9.67 4.68 24.51
CA LYS A 107 10.43 3.43 24.47
C LYS A 107 10.84 3.05 23.07
N ASN A 108 11.78 2.12 22.95
CA ASN A 108 12.07 1.45 21.68
C ASN A 108 10.96 0.46 21.33
N VAL A 109 10.69 0.31 20.04
CA VAL A 109 9.85 -0.75 19.44
C VAL A 109 10.63 -1.38 18.30
N ASN A 110 10.12 -2.50 17.74
CA ASN A 110 10.86 -3.29 16.74
C ASN A 110 11.42 -2.45 15.58
N ASP A 111 10.60 -1.54 15.03
CA ASP A 111 10.98 -0.74 13.86
C ASP A 111 11.16 0.77 14.19
N GLY A 112 11.39 1.14 15.46
CA GLY A 112 11.55 2.56 15.79
C GLY A 112 11.30 2.88 17.25
N PHE A 113 10.47 3.91 17.49
CA PHE A 113 10.20 4.43 18.81
C PHE A 113 8.70 4.58 19.04
N ARG A 114 8.24 4.24 20.26
CA ARG A 114 6.94 4.74 20.71
C ARG A 114 7.11 6.18 21.15
N ILE A 115 6.30 7.04 20.56
CA ILE A 115 6.36 8.49 20.76
C ILE A 115 5.01 8.95 21.28
N LYS A 116 5.05 9.82 22.28
CA LYS A 116 3.87 10.58 22.74
C LYS A 116 3.94 12.00 22.19
N PHE A 117 2.87 12.45 21.60
CA PHE A 117 2.71 13.79 21.03
C PHE A 117 1.99 14.70 22.02
N SER A 118 2.29 16.00 21.99
CA SER A 118 1.59 17.01 22.81
C SER A 118 0.22 17.40 22.25
N LEU A 119 -0.07 17.04 21.01
CA LEU A 119 -1.36 17.24 20.34
C LEU A 119 -1.96 15.88 19.95
N PRO A 120 -3.30 15.79 19.77
CA PRO A 120 -3.94 14.59 19.22
C PRO A 120 -3.35 14.18 17.87
N LEU A 121 -3.14 12.90 17.64
CA LEU A 121 -2.57 12.38 16.39
C LEU A 121 -3.38 12.77 15.16
N GLU A 122 -4.71 12.79 15.28
CA GLU A 122 -5.58 13.26 14.22
C GLU A 122 -5.23 14.71 13.80
N GLN A 123 -5.02 15.59 14.77
CA GLN A 123 -4.61 16.97 14.51
C GLN A 123 -3.21 17.05 13.89
N ILE A 124 -2.26 16.20 14.35
CA ILE A 124 -0.91 16.11 13.78
C ILE A 124 -0.97 15.67 12.31
N ILE A 125 -1.73 14.63 12.02
CA ILE A 125 -1.86 14.08 10.67
C ILE A 125 -2.53 15.10 9.73
N ASN A 126 -3.62 15.71 10.18
CA ASN A 126 -4.38 16.65 9.35
C ASN A 126 -3.64 17.96 9.06
N ASN A 127 -2.85 18.48 10.02
CA ASN A 127 -2.21 19.79 9.88
C ASN A 127 -0.77 19.71 9.38
N TYR A 128 -0.05 18.62 9.65
CA TYR A 128 1.39 18.51 9.40
C TYR A 128 1.78 17.24 8.63
N GLY A 129 0.83 16.33 8.43
CA GLY A 129 1.05 15.09 7.68
C GLY A 129 1.14 15.32 6.18
N SER A 130 1.89 14.46 5.53
CA SER A 130 1.94 14.33 4.08
C SER A 130 1.91 12.86 3.68
N THR A 131 1.39 12.59 2.49
CA THR A 131 1.37 11.24 1.93
C THR A 131 2.79 10.73 1.72
N PRO A 132 3.16 9.55 2.24
CA PRO A 132 4.46 8.97 1.99
C PRO A 132 4.55 8.48 0.55
N LEU A 133 5.50 9.03 -0.21
CA LEU A 133 5.81 8.53 -1.54
C LEU A 133 6.87 7.43 -1.45
N PRO A 134 6.92 6.51 -2.43
CA PRO A 134 8.00 5.53 -2.54
C PRO A 134 9.37 6.22 -2.59
N PRO A 135 10.44 5.62 -2.02
CA PRO A 135 11.73 6.27 -1.87
C PRO A 135 12.47 6.54 -3.20
N TYR A 136 11.99 5.97 -4.30
CA TYR A 136 12.51 6.19 -5.65
C TYR A 136 11.77 7.28 -6.43
N ILE A 137 10.74 7.89 -5.85
CA ILE A 137 9.99 9.03 -6.41
C ILE A 137 10.46 10.31 -5.74
N ASP A 138 10.76 11.32 -6.53
CA ASP A 138 11.10 12.64 -6.02
C ASP A 138 9.90 13.26 -5.28
N ASP A 139 10.18 13.78 -4.10
CA ASP A 139 9.17 14.27 -3.17
C ASP A 139 8.71 15.67 -3.58
N MET A 140 7.55 15.75 -4.22
CA MET A 140 6.89 16.97 -4.66
C MET A 140 5.42 16.96 -4.23
N ASP A 141 4.94 18.06 -3.65
CA ASP A 141 3.61 18.14 -3.02
C ASP A 141 2.47 17.80 -3.98
N TYR A 142 2.55 18.21 -5.26
CA TYR A 142 1.51 17.93 -6.25
C TYR A 142 1.33 16.43 -6.57
N LYS A 143 2.31 15.58 -6.24
CA LYS A 143 2.26 14.14 -6.48
C LYS A 143 1.39 13.39 -5.47
N TYR A 144 1.13 13.98 -4.30
CA TYR A 144 0.42 13.30 -3.22
C TYR A 144 -1.03 12.95 -3.59
N GLU A 145 -1.73 13.80 -4.31
CA GLU A 145 -3.10 13.53 -4.75
C GLU A 145 -3.19 12.37 -5.73
N HIS A 146 -2.14 12.18 -6.57
CA HIS A 146 -2.05 11.09 -7.52
C HIS A 146 -1.71 9.73 -6.87
N TYR A 147 -1.41 9.71 -5.57
CA TYR A 147 -1.03 8.51 -4.83
C TYR A 147 -2.16 7.99 -3.92
N LYS A 148 -3.41 8.32 -4.26
CA LYS A 148 -4.62 7.87 -3.54
C LYS A 148 -5.63 7.33 -4.56
N THR A 149 -6.28 6.21 -4.24
CA THR A 149 -7.36 5.68 -5.06
C THR A 149 -8.68 6.37 -4.70
N PHE A 150 -9.54 6.63 -5.68
CA PHE A 150 -10.82 7.32 -5.46
C PHE A 150 -11.84 6.49 -4.65
N PHE A 151 -11.63 5.19 -4.55
CA PHE A 151 -12.53 4.25 -3.86
C PHE A 151 -12.04 3.82 -2.48
N SER A 152 -10.86 4.30 -2.03
CA SER A 152 -10.37 3.99 -0.68
C SER A 152 -11.32 4.55 0.38
N LYS A 153 -11.61 3.76 1.42
CA LYS A 153 -12.60 4.13 2.45
C LYS A 153 -12.06 4.04 3.87
N ASN A 154 -11.37 2.97 4.18
CA ASN A 154 -10.94 2.63 5.54
C ASN A 154 -9.49 2.13 5.50
N GLY A 155 -8.88 2.00 6.69
CA GLY A 155 -7.56 1.42 6.84
C GLY A 155 -6.48 2.44 7.16
N PHE A 156 -5.27 1.93 7.33
CA PHE A 156 -4.09 2.68 7.71
C PHE A 156 -2.90 2.25 6.86
N SER A 157 -2.98 2.51 5.55
CA SER A 157 -1.87 2.21 4.63
C SER A 157 -0.86 3.34 4.59
N VAL A 158 0.43 2.98 4.57
CA VAL A 158 1.54 3.91 4.33
C VAL A 158 1.98 3.93 2.86
N ALA A 159 1.38 3.09 2.03
CA ALA A 159 1.59 3.05 0.59
C ALA A 159 0.29 2.75 -0.15
N ALA A 160 0.18 3.23 -1.38
CA ALA A 160 -0.96 2.92 -2.23
C ALA A 160 -0.84 1.52 -2.85
N SER A 161 -2.00 0.91 -3.14
CA SER A 161 -2.08 -0.20 -4.09
C SER A 161 -1.87 0.35 -5.51
N THR A 162 -0.61 0.45 -5.93
CA THR A 162 -0.20 1.23 -7.12
C THR A 162 -0.85 0.76 -8.42
N ALA A 163 -1.12 -0.54 -8.58
CA ALA A 163 -1.85 -1.05 -9.74
C ALA A 163 -3.28 -0.49 -9.85
N ALA A 164 -3.87 -0.13 -8.73
CA ALA A 164 -5.22 0.42 -8.66
C ALA A 164 -5.30 1.91 -9.01
N LEU A 165 -4.17 2.65 -9.00
CA LEU A 165 -4.12 4.08 -9.32
C LEU A 165 -4.49 4.40 -10.77
N HIS A 166 -4.38 3.42 -11.67
CA HIS A 166 -4.73 3.60 -13.08
C HIS A 166 -6.23 3.51 -13.36
N PHE A 167 -7.00 2.99 -12.41
CA PHE A 167 -8.46 2.90 -12.53
C PHE A 167 -9.12 4.21 -12.14
N THR A 168 -10.02 4.70 -12.98
CA THR A 168 -10.82 5.90 -12.77
C THR A 168 -12.30 5.55 -12.57
N PRO A 169 -13.12 6.48 -12.05
CA PRO A 169 -14.57 6.29 -12.00
C PRO A 169 -15.19 5.96 -13.37
N ASN A 170 -14.64 6.54 -14.44
CA ASN A 170 -15.09 6.27 -15.81
C ASN A 170 -14.84 4.81 -16.22
N LEU A 171 -13.63 4.29 -15.96
CA LEU A 171 -13.31 2.88 -16.23
C LEU A 171 -14.20 1.92 -15.41
N PHE A 172 -14.49 2.25 -14.16
CA PHE A 172 -15.40 1.43 -13.35
C PHE A 172 -16.80 1.32 -14.00
N GLN A 173 -17.35 2.45 -14.48
CA GLN A 173 -18.61 2.44 -15.20
C GLN A 173 -18.57 1.63 -16.50
N GLN A 174 -17.45 1.65 -17.21
CA GLN A 174 -17.25 0.84 -18.41
C GLN A 174 -17.19 -0.65 -18.11
N LEU A 175 -16.50 -1.05 -17.02
CA LEU A 175 -16.43 -2.42 -16.56
C LEU A 175 -17.81 -2.96 -16.15
N GLU A 176 -18.57 -2.18 -15.39
CA GLU A 176 -19.94 -2.54 -14.98
C GLU A 176 -20.87 -2.76 -16.18
N LYS A 177 -20.77 -1.93 -17.24
CA LYS A 177 -21.53 -2.11 -18.49
C LYS A 177 -21.20 -3.41 -19.22
N LYS A 178 -20.03 -4.00 -18.97
CA LYS A 178 -19.59 -5.29 -19.52
C LYS A 178 -19.84 -6.47 -18.57
N ASP A 179 -20.64 -6.28 -17.51
CA ASP A 179 -20.90 -7.29 -16.47
C ASP A 179 -19.62 -7.79 -15.79
N ILE A 180 -18.59 -6.92 -15.72
CA ILE A 180 -17.40 -7.16 -14.93
C ILE A 180 -17.65 -6.58 -13.54
N ASN A 181 -17.80 -7.47 -12.58
CA ASN A 181 -18.13 -7.10 -11.20
C ASN A 181 -16.90 -6.68 -10.41
N ILE A 182 -17.08 -5.83 -9.39
CA ILE A 182 -16.02 -5.31 -8.56
C ILE A 182 -16.30 -5.65 -7.09
N ARG A 183 -15.28 -6.12 -6.37
CA ARG A 183 -15.32 -6.36 -4.91
C ARG A 183 -14.06 -5.80 -4.27
N TYR A 184 -14.15 -5.62 -2.97
CA TYR A 184 -13.09 -5.02 -2.18
C TYR A 184 -12.69 -5.90 -1.01
N LEU A 185 -11.42 -5.80 -0.65
CA LEU A 185 -10.87 -6.23 0.61
C LEU A 185 -10.00 -5.09 1.16
N ASN A 186 -9.60 -5.18 2.41
CA ASN A 186 -8.67 -4.27 3.05
C ASN A 186 -7.38 -5.02 3.39
N LEU A 187 -6.24 -4.45 3.05
CA LEU A 187 -4.93 -4.80 3.58
C LEU A 187 -4.17 -3.50 3.81
N ASP A 188 -3.78 -3.26 5.04
CA ASP A 188 -3.02 -2.08 5.43
C ASP A 188 -1.55 -2.26 5.08
N ILE A 189 -1.13 -1.59 4.01
CA ILE A 189 0.23 -1.70 3.48
C ILE A 189 1.20 -1.00 4.42
N GLY A 190 2.15 -1.76 4.97
CA GLY A 190 3.18 -1.26 5.85
C GLY A 190 4.44 -0.79 5.13
N LEU A 191 5.35 -0.14 5.88
CA LEU A 191 6.66 0.31 5.36
C LEU A 191 7.56 -0.83 4.88
N GLY A 192 7.31 -2.04 5.34
CA GLY A 192 8.06 -3.22 4.90
C GLY A 192 8.04 -3.42 3.39
N THR A 193 6.97 -2.97 2.72
CA THR A 193 6.83 -2.99 1.27
C THR A 193 7.97 -2.25 0.53
N PHE A 194 8.57 -1.23 1.15
CA PHE A 194 9.71 -0.50 0.58
C PHE A 194 11.08 -1.03 1.01
N LYS A 195 11.14 -1.99 1.94
CA LYS A 195 12.40 -2.58 2.36
C LYS A 195 12.90 -3.58 1.31
N PRO A 196 14.13 -3.43 0.81
CA PRO A 196 14.69 -4.42 -0.09
C PRO A 196 14.95 -5.74 0.65
N ILE A 197 14.82 -6.86 -0.06
CA ILE A 197 15.26 -8.17 0.44
C ILE A 197 16.78 -8.11 0.61
N SER A 198 17.24 -8.27 1.85
CA SER A 198 18.65 -8.17 2.24
C SER A 198 19.33 -9.52 2.47
N THR A 199 18.56 -10.61 2.50
CA THR A 199 19.06 -11.98 2.64
C THR A 199 19.65 -12.48 1.33
N GLU A 200 20.58 -13.42 1.41
CA GLU A 200 21.18 -14.08 0.24
C GLU A 200 20.17 -15.03 -0.42
N TYR A 201 19.41 -15.74 0.38
CA TYR A 201 18.35 -16.64 -0.07
C TYR A 201 16.97 -16.04 0.25
N VAL A 202 16.01 -16.23 -0.64
CA VAL A 202 14.64 -15.73 -0.50
C VAL A 202 13.93 -16.44 0.67
N GLU A 203 14.26 -17.68 0.92
CA GLU A 203 13.72 -18.52 1.99
C GLU A 203 14.08 -18.00 3.39
N ASP A 204 15.20 -17.27 3.52
CA ASP A 204 15.67 -16.67 4.78
C ASP A 204 15.05 -15.29 5.05
N TYR A 205 14.28 -14.75 4.12
CA TYR A 205 13.66 -13.44 4.26
C TYR A 205 12.37 -13.54 5.07
N ASP A 206 12.39 -12.91 6.23
CA ASP A 206 11.19 -12.75 7.06
C ASP A 206 10.36 -11.56 6.57
N ILE A 207 9.30 -11.86 5.82
CA ILE A 207 8.41 -10.83 5.31
C ILE A 207 7.58 -10.24 6.46
N HIS A 208 7.46 -8.92 6.47
CA HIS A 208 6.66 -8.20 7.45
C HIS A 208 5.18 -8.63 7.42
N SER A 209 4.55 -8.63 8.59
CA SER A 209 3.11 -8.85 8.73
C SER A 209 2.35 -7.57 8.42
N GLU A 210 1.21 -7.73 7.75
CA GLU A 210 0.27 -6.64 7.43
C GLU A 210 -1.13 -7.02 7.89
N ASP A 211 -1.84 -6.04 8.44
CA ASP A 211 -3.22 -6.23 8.89
C ASP A 211 -4.15 -6.30 7.67
N TYR A 212 -5.07 -7.26 7.68
CA TYR A 212 -6.06 -7.41 6.60
C TYR A 212 -7.45 -7.69 7.12
N GLU A 213 -8.45 -7.38 6.30
CA GLU A 213 -9.85 -7.71 6.52
C GLU A 213 -10.57 -7.91 5.19
N ILE A 214 -11.36 -8.96 5.10
CA ILE A 214 -12.34 -9.17 4.04
C ILE A 214 -13.68 -9.56 4.68
N ASN A 215 -14.76 -9.01 4.17
CA ASN A 215 -16.09 -9.44 4.62
C ASN A 215 -16.31 -10.90 4.22
N GLU A 216 -16.73 -11.73 5.16
CA GLU A 216 -16.93 -13.16 4.97
C GLU A 216 -17.90 -13.48 3.83
N ALA A 217 -19.02 -12.73 3.75
CA ALA A 217 -19.99 -12.91 2.67
C ALA A 217 -19.38 -12.56 1.30
N THR A 218 -18.51 -11.52 1.23
CA THR A 218 -17.77 -11.16 0.02
C THR A 218 -16.81 -12.27 -0.39
N TYR A 219 -16.07 -12.86 0.55
CA TYR A 219 -15.21 -13.99 0.24
C TYR A 219 -15.98 -15.19 -0.29
N HIS A 220 -17.07 -15.56 0.36
CA HIS A 220 -17.91 -16.66 -0.10
C HIS A 220 -18.53 -16.40 -1.49
N GLU A 221 -18.90 -15.15 -1.78
CA GLU A 221 -19.35 -14.76 -3.13
C GLU A 221 -18.24 -14.95 -4.16
N ILE A 222 -16.99 -14.54 -3.86
CA ILE A 222 -15.83 -14.74 -4.76
C ILE A 222 -15.67 -16.23 -5.08
N ILE A 223 -15.68 -17.08 -4.06
CA ILE A 223 -15.54 -18.53 -4.24
C ILE A 223 -16.72 -19.12 -5.03
N ALA A 224 -17.94 -18.68 -4.77
CA ALA A 224 -19.11 -19.13 -5.52
C ALA A 224 -19.05 -18.72 -6.98
N LYS A 225 -18.65 -17.49 -7.28
CA LYS A 225 -18.44 -17.00 -8.66
C LYS A 225 -17.36 -17.80 -9.38
N LYS A 226 -16.23 -18.09 -8.72
CA LYS A 226 -15.17 -18.94 -9.29
C LYS A 226 -15.72 -20.33 -9.67
N LYS A 227 -16.49 -20.97 -8.79
CA LYS A 227 -17.06 -22.31 -9.03
C LYS A 227 -17.98 -22.35 -10.25
N ILE A 228 -18.64 -21.26 -10.61
CA ILE A 228 -19.51 -21.14 -11.79
C ILE A 228 -18.78 -20.55 -13.00
N GLY A 229 -17.45 -20.50 -12.98
CA GLY A 229 -16.59 -20.18 -14.11
C GLY A 229 -16.35 -18.68 -14.34
N TYR A 230 -16.44 -17.85 -13.28
CA TYR A 230 -15.89 -16.48 -13.32
C TYR A 230 -14.39 -16.49 -13.11
N ASN A 231 -13.69 -15.64 -13.84
CA ASN A 231 -12.28 -15.38 -13.64
C ASN A 231 -12.09 -14.42 -12.45
N ILE A 232 -11.27 -14.80 -11.51
CA ILE A 232 -10.94 -13.95 -10.35
C ILE A 232 -9.66 -13.17 -10.68
N VAL A 233 -9.81 -11.85 -10.82
CA VAL A 233 -8.74 -10.93 -11.20
C VAL A 233 -8.34 -10.10 -9.99
N CYS A 234 -7.16 -10.33 -9.46
CA CYS A 234 -6.59 -9.53 -8.38
C CYS A 234 -5.94 -8.25 -8.94
N VAL A 235 -6.33 -7.09 -8.43
CA VAL A 235 -5.67 -5.82 -8.74
C VAL A 235 -4.71 -5.47 -7.61
N GLY A 236 -3.41 -5.63 -7.87
CA GLY A 236 -2.32 -5.48 -6.91
C GLY A 236 -1.93 -6.77 -6.20
N THR A 237 -0.64 -6.87 -5.87
CA THR A 237 -0.04 -8.00 -5.14
C THR A 237 -0.61 -8.14 -3.74
N THR A 238 -1.01 -7.03 -3.10
CA THR A 238 -1.68 -7.01 -1.79
C THR A 238 -3.01 -7.74 -1.80
N THR A 239 -3.81 -7.54 -2.86
CA THR A 239 -5.08 -8.24 -3.06
C THR A 239 -4.86 -9.75 -3.24
N LEU A 240 -3.91 -10.12 -4.10
CA LEU A 240 -3.53 -11.51 -4.34
C LEU A 240 -3.10 -12.20 -3.03
N ARG A 241 -2.17 -11.58 -2.30
CA ARG A 241 -1.67 -12.08 -1.02
C ARG A 241 -2.80 -12.33 -0.02
N THR A 242 -3.71 -11.38 0.12
CA THR A 242 -4.83 -11.47 1.06
C THR A 242 -5.78 -12.61 0.70
N LEU A 243 -6.20 -12.71 -0.57
CA LEU A 243 -7.14 -13.75 -1.00
C LEU A 243 -6.57 -15.16 -0.81
N GLU A 244 -5.31 -15.36 -1.20
CA GLU A 244 -4.66 -16.67 -1.02
C GLU A 244 -4.43 -16.99 0.47
N HIS A 245 -4.09 -15.99 1.29
CA HIS A 245 -3.97 -16.18 2.74
C HIS A 245 -5.30 -16.59 3.38
N VAL A 246 -6.39 -15.91 3.05
CA VAL A 246 -7.74 -16.25 3.56
C VAL A 246 -8.14 -17.67 3.12
N ASN A 247 -7.82 -18.05 1.89
CA ASN A 247 -8.09 -19.41 1.41
C ASN A 247 -7.34 -20.48 2.21
N ILE A 248 -6.11 -20.20 2.62
CA ILE A 248 -5.27 -21.14 3.40
C ILE A 248 -5.76 -21.22 4.86
N THR A 249 -6.11 -20.09 5.47
CA THR A 249 -6.35 -19.99 6.92
C THR A 249 -7.83 -20.02 7.30
N SER A 250 -8.72 -19.75 6.35
CA SER A 250 -10.16 -19.52 6.60
C SER A 250 -10.43 -18.42 7.63
N THR A 251 -9.50 -17.47 7.76
CA THR A 251 -9.61 -16.32 8.68
C THR A 251 -9.84 -15.06 7.87
N PHE A 252 -10.91 -14.32 8.17
CA PHE A 252 -11.35 -13.18 7.36
C PHE A 252 -10.80 -11.84 7.85
N LYS A 253 -10.19 -11.81 9.04
CA LYS A 253 -9.55 -10.64 9.64
C LYS A 253 -8.36 -11.07 10.50
N GLY A 254 -7.25 -10.36 10.38
CA GLY A 254 -6.05 -10.68 11.15
C GLY A 254 -4.79 -10.09 10.50
N GLN A 255 -3.69 -10.80 10.67
CA GLN A 255 -2.41 -10.44 10.06
C GLN A 255 -1.96 -11.50 9.07
N THR A 256 -1.35 -11.07 7.96
CA THR A 256 -0.74 -11.96 6.98
C THR A 256 0.74 -11.68 6.84
N ASN A 257 1.53 -12.74 6.93
CA ASN A 257 2.93 -12.79 6.55
C ASN A 257 3.15 -13.79 5.39
N LEU A 258 2.11 -14.07 4.62
CA LEU A 258 2.23 -14.96 3.45
C LEU A 258 3.22 -14.36 2.45
N PHE A 259 4.29 -15.07 2.18
CA PHE A 259 5.29 -14.73 1.16
C PHE A 259 5.11 -15.66 -0.03
N ILE A 260 4.59 -15.12 -1.13
CA ILE A 260 4.37 -15.88 -2.37
C ILE A 260 5.68 -15.91 -3.13
N THR A 261 6.26 -17.10 -3.25
CA THR A 261 7.52 -17.34 -3.95
C THR A 261 7.32 -18.30 -5.12
N LYS A 262 8.38 -18.56 -5.89
CA LYS A 262 8.35 -19.49 -7.02
C LYS A 262 7.84 -20.87 -6.59
N GLY A 263 6.83 -21.39 -7.29
CA GLY A 263 6.21 -22.69 -7.01
C GLY A 263 4.97 -22.61 -6.13
N PHE A 264 4.58 -21.42 -5.66
CA PHE A 264 3.31 -21.24 -4.97
C PHE A 264 2.13 -21.61 -5.89
N LYS A 265 1.18 -22.37 -5.34
CA LYS A 265 -0.02 -22.78 -6.08
C LYS A 265 -1.18 -21.85 -5.72
N PHE A 266 -1.62 -21.08 -6.69
CA PHE A 266 -2.78 -20.22 -6.54
C PHE A 266 -4.08 -21.05 -6.57
N ASN A 267 -4.97 -20.79 -5.64
CA ASN A 267 -6.24 -21.50 -5.53
C ASN A 267 -7.44 -20.59 -5.82
N VAL A 268 -7.33 -19.29 -5.54
CA VAL A 268 -8.41 -18.33 -5.71
C VAL A 268 -8.19 -17.46 -6.94
N ALA A 269 -7.03 -16.83 -7.05
CA ALA A 269 -6.73 -15.91 -8.14
C ALA A 269 -6.46 -16.66 -9.47
N ASP A 270 -7.03 -16.14 -10.57
CA ASP A 270 -6.76 -16.61 -11.93
C ASP A 270 -5.85 -15.64 -12.68
N TYR A 271 -6.01 -14.32 -12.42
CA TYR A 271 -5.24 -13.25 -13.06
C TYR A 271 -4.78 -12.21 -12.04
N LEU A 272 -3.67 -11.58 -12.35
CA LEU A 272 -3.08 -10.49 -11.55
C LEU A 272 -2.79 -9.28 -12.44
N ILE A 273 -3.35 -8.13 -12.08
CA ILE A 273 -2.95 -6.82 -12.61
C ILE A 273 -1.98 -6.22 -11.60
N THR A 274 -0.75 -5.94 -12.03
CA THR A 274 0.29 -5.42 -11.14
C THR A 274 1.25 -4.48 -11.88
N ASN A 275 2.01 -3.69 -11.16
CA ASN A 275 3.08 -2.87 -11.72
C ASN A 275 4.38 -3.66 -11.84
N PHE A 276 5.32 -3.15 -12.62
CA PHE A 276 6.72 -3.59 -12.53
C PHE A 276 7.31 -3.13 -11.20
N HIS A 277 8.04 -4.01 -10.54
CA HIS A 277 8.65 -3.75 -9.24
C HIS A 277 10.16 -3.63 -9.33
N ALA A 278 10.77 -2.90 -8.39
CA ALA A 278 12.20 -2.77 -8.31
C ALA A 278 12.87 -4.14 -8.02
N PRO A 279 14.08 -4.38 -8.51
CA PRO A 279 14.85 -5.57 -8.15
C PRO A 279 15.02 -5.67 -6.64
N LYS A 280 15.03 -6.91 -6.13
CA LYS A 280 15.11 -7.23 -4.69
C LYS A 280 13.92 -6.70 -3.87
N SER A 281 12.77 -6.49 -4.49
CA SER A 281 11.51 -6.20 -3.80
C SER A 281 10.84 -7.49 -3.32
N SER A 282 10.10 -7.39 -2.23
CA SER A 282 9.21 -8.47 -1.75
C SER A 282 7.85 -8.49 -2.45
N LEU A 283 7.67 -7.63 -3.45
CA LEU A 283 6.46 -7.47 -4.26
C LEU A 283 6.49 -8.33 -5.50
#